data_69065c6c2749c243ff2a73d7e2e926a5
#
_entry.id   69065c6c2749c243ff2a73d7e2e926a5
#
_cell.length_a   1.000
_cell.length_b   1.000
_cell.length_c   1.000
_cell.angle_alpha   90.00
_cell.angle_beta   90.00
_cell.angle_gamma   90.00
#
_symmetry.space_group_name_H-M   'P 1'
#
loop_
_entity.id
_entity.type
_entity.pdbx_description
1 polymer ?
#
loop_
_entity_poly.entity_id
_entity_poly.type
_entity_poly.pdbx_seq_one_letter_code
_entity_poly.pdbx_strand_id
1 'polypeptide(L)'
;MQMDDKKHTASPARTSGVPIMDAEAIRRALRRITHEIIEQNADLKSVVLAGIPLRGVEITRRLAEFIRDVAKIEIETGTIDVAMHRDDVGTRAELPMVHASKLPLPLEHRTVIIVDDVLFTGRTARAAMDAISSFGRPARIQLAALVDRGHRELPIRADYVGKNLPTATREQIQVRLQNVDQEPDAVWLFKE
;
A
#
# COMPACT_ATOMS: atom_id res chain seq x y z
N MET A 1 50.04 24.62 14.58
CA MET A 1 48.89 25.53 14.55
C MET A 1 48.21 25.32 13.22
N GLN A 2 47.34 24.37 13.15
CA GLN A 2 46.52 24.05 11.95
C GLN A 2 45.06 23.97 12.40
N MET A 3 44.27 24.86 11.84
CA MET A 3 42.82 24.95 12.08
C MET A 3 42.12 23.92 11.23
N ASP A 4 41.39 23.03 11.86
CA ASP A 4 40.54 22.03 11.26
C ASP A 4 39.20 22.69 10.87
N ASP A 5 39.01 22.90 9.56
CA ASP A 5 37.79 23.42 8.97
C ASP A 5 36.78 22.29 8.85
N LYS A 6 35.97 22.06 9.89
CA LYS A 6 34.81 21.17 9.82
C LYS A 6 33.74 21.81 8.93
N LYS A 7 33.72 21.44 7.65
CA LYS A 7 32.57 21.67 6.78
C LYS A 7 31.35 20.95 7.34
N HIS A 8 30.48 21.70 7.97
CA HIS A 8 29.12 21.30 8.22
C HIS A 8 28.41 21.16 6.87
N THR A 9 28.23 19.93 6.41
CA THR A 9 27.29 19.62 5.32
C THR A 9 25.89 19.83 5.86
N ALA A 10 25.31 20.96 5.50
CA ALA A 10 23.89 21.24 5.76
C ALA A 10 23.03 20.14 5.09
N SER A 11 22.27 19.44 5.92
CA SER A 11 21.21 18.53 5.46
C SER A 11 20.23 19.33 4.57
N PRO A 12 19.77 18.81 3.42
CA PRO A 12 18.85 19.55 2.57
C PRO A 12 17.60 19.92 3.36
N ALA A 13 17.18 21.17 3.22
CA ALA A 13 16.01 21.74 3.87
C ALA A 13 14.80 20.79 3.70
N ARG A 14 14.24 20.29 4.81
CA ARG A 14 13.01 19.51 4.80
C ARG A 14 11.91 20.42 4.27
N THR A 15 11.47 20.19 3.04
CA THR A 15 10.26 20.80 2.49
C THR A 15 9.13 20.55 3.48
N SER A 16 8.46 21.58 3.95
CA SER A 16 7.40 21.46 4.95
C SER A 16 6.19 20.74 4.32
N GLY A 17 5.98 19.48 4.70
CA GLY A 17 4.82 18.71 4.24
C GLY A 17 3.53 19.25 4.84
N VAL A 18 2.43 19.19 4.08
CA VAL A 18 1.09 19.51 4.57
C VAL A 18 0.45 18.22 5.12
N PRO A 19 0.00 18.18 6.38
CA PRO A 19 -0.68 17.01 6.92
C PRO A 19 -2.06 16.86 6.27
N ILE A 20 -2.35 15.67 5.73
CA ILE A 20 -3.60 15.35 5.03
C ILE A 20 -4.50 14.44 5.86
N MET A 21 -3.93 13.46 6.54
CA MET A 21 -4.64 12.57 7.46
C MET A 21 -3.80 12.37 8.71
N ASP A 22 -4.44 12.41 9.85
CA ASP A 22 -3.91 11.97 11.13
C ASP A 22 -4.25 10.49 11.39
N ALA A 23 -3.78 9.95 12.50
CA ALA A 23 -4.02 8.56 12.89
C ALA A 23 -5.51 8.21 12.98
N GLU A 24 -6.34 9.13 13.48
CA GLU A 24 -7.78 8.91 13.60
C GLU A 24 -8.47 8.91 12.24
N ALA A 25 -8.06 9.79 11.32
CA ALA A 25 -8.57 9.81 9.96
C ALA A 25 -8.18 8.54 9.19
N ILE A 26 -6.96 8.03 9.36
CA ILE A 26 -6.51 6.76 8.80
C ILE A 26 -7.37 5.62 9.35
N ARG A 27 -7.55 5.55 10.67
CA ARG A 27 -8.37 4.53 11.32
C ARG A 27 -9.81 4.54 10.80
N ARG A 28 -10.44 5.70 10.66
CA ARG A 28 -11.80 5.82 10.10
C ARG A 28 -11.87 5.36 8.64
N ALA A 29 -10.86 5.72 7.83
CA ALA A 29 -10.77 5.30 6.43
C ALA A 29 -10.67 3.78 6.31
N LEU A 30 -9.79 3.14 7.09
CA LEU A 30 -9.65 1.69 7.09
C LEU A 30 -10.91 0.97 7.59
N ARG A 31 -11.60 1.49 8.60
CA ARG A 31 -12.89 0.93 9.04
C ARG A 31 -13.95 0.99 7.93
N ARG A 32 -14.01 2.09 7.17
CA ARG A 32 -14.94 2.21 6.05
C ARG A 32 -14.59 1.21 4.95
N ILE A 33 -13.31 1.10 4.55
CA ILE A 33 -12.84 0.06 3.63
C ILE A 33 -13.24 -1.34 4.12
N THR A 34 -13.10 -1.61 5.41
CA THR A 34 -13.52 -2.89 6.01
C THR A 34 -15.01 -3.19 5.75
N HIS A 35 -15.89 -2.23 5.99
CA HIS A 35 -17.32 -2.41 5.72
C HIS A 35 -17.62 -2.61 4.24
N GLU A 36 -16.96 -1.86 3.36
CA GLU A 36 -17.08 -2.01 1.91
C GLU A 36 -16.62 -3.41 1.44
N ILE A 37 -15.50 -3.94 1.99
CA ILE A 37 -15.02 -5.30 1.71
C ILE A 37 -16.05 -6.35 2.15
N ILE A 38 -16.59 -6.22 3.36
CA ILE A 38 -17.58 -7.15 3.90
C ILE A 38 -18.86 -7.14 3.05
N GLU A 39 -19.31 -5.97 2.64
CA GLU A 39 -20.53 -5.80 1.85
C GLU A 39 -20.38 -6.36 0.43
N GLN A 40 -19.23 -6.16 -0.21
CA GLN A 40 -19.01 -6.59 -1.59
C GLN A 40 -18.60 -8.08 -1.72
N ASN A 41 -18.22 -8.74 -0.64
CA ASN A 41 -17.76 -10.13 -0.65
C ASN A 41 -18.65 -11.00 0.26
N ALA A 42 -19.64 -11.64 -0.34
CA ALA A 42 -20.62 -12.47 0.39
C ALA A 42 -19.97 -13.65 1.15
N ASP A 43 -18.89 -14.22 0.62
CA ASP A 43 -18.11 -15.27 1.27
C ASP A 43 -16.72 -14.75 1.66
N LEU A 44 -16.60 -14.20 2.87
CA LEU A 44 -15.33 -13.71 3.39
C LEU A 44 -14.27 -14.81 3.61
N LYS A 45 -14.68 -16.07 3.74
CA LYS A 45 -13.74 -17.19 3.91
C LYS A 45 -12.97 -17.50 2.63
N SER A 46 -13.51 -17.12 1.48
CA SER A 46 -12.83 -17.24 0.19
C SER A 46 -11.94 -16.03 -0.12
N VAL A 47 -11.94 -14.98 0.72
CA VAL A 47 -11.15 -13.77 0.52
C VAL A 47 -9.76 -13.92 1.13
N VAL A 48 -8.75 -13.43 0.40
CA VAL A 48 -7.37 -13.27 0.86
C VAL A 48 -6.98 -11.81 0.74
N LEU A 49 -6.48 -11.20 1.81
CA LEU A 49 -5.86 -9.88 1.74
C LEU A 49 -4.36 -10.03 1.47
N ALA A 50 -3.86 -9.45 0.39
CA ALA A 50 -2.47 -9.53 -0.03
C ALA A 50 -1.80 -8.14 0.02
N GLY A 51 -0.99 -7.90 1.05
CA GLY A 51 -0.31 -6.62 1.25
C GLY A 51 0.96 -6.47 0.42
N ILE A 52 1.14 -5.31 -0.19
CA ILE A 52 2.41 -4.93 -0.82
C ILE A 52 3.37 -4.40 0.26
N PRO A 53 4.61 -4.89 0.36
CA PRO A 53 5.59 -4.37 1.31
C PRO A 53 5.90 -2.88 1.08
N LEU A 54 6.16 -2.11 2.14
CA LEU A 54 6.08 -2.48 3.56
C LEU A 54 4.72 -2.08 4.16
N ARG A 55 4.18 -0.94 3.77
CA ARG A 55 3.00 -0.31 4.40
C ARG A 55 1.71 -1.02 4.04
N GLY A 56 1.60 -1.56 2.81
CA GLY A 56 0.45 -2.38 2.43
C GLY A 56 0.28 -3.61 3.33
N VAL A 57 1.37 -4.22 3.80
CA VAL A 57 1.30 -5.35 4.75
C VAL A 57 0.74 -4.90 6.11
N GLU A 58 1.16 -3.75 6.63
CA GLU A 58 0.62 -3.21 7.88
C GLU A 58 -0.86 -2.83 7.75
N ILE A 59 -1.25 -2.24 6.62
CA ILE A 59 -2.65 -1.93 6.32
C ILE A 59 -3.47 -3.22 6.25
N THR A 60 -2.95 -4.27 5.61
CA THR A 60 -3.55 -5.61 5.53
C THR A 60 -3.82 -6.18 6.93
N ARG A 61 -2.85 -6.11 7.83
CA ARG A 61 -2.99 -6.57 9.21
C ARG A 61 -4.15 -5.84 9.92
N ARG A 62 -4.21 -4.51 9.79
CA ARG A 62 -5.27 -3.68 10.41
C ARG A 62 -6.64 -3.97 9.82
N LEU A 63 -6.74 -4.16 8.50
CA LEU A 63 -8.00 -4.54 7.84
C LEU A 63 -8.48 -5.91 8.32
N ALA A 64 -7.58 -6.90 8.42
CA ALA A 64 -7.92 -8.23 8.94
C ALA A 64 -8.43 -8.18 10.38
N GLU A 65 -7.81 -7.36 11.24
CA GLU A 65 -8.28 -7.14 12.61
C GLU A 65 -9.68 -6.51 12.63
N PHE A 66 -9.93 -5.47 11.81
CA PHE A 66 -11.26 -4.85 11.74
C PHE A 66 -12.32 -5.79 11.18
N ILE A 67 -11.99 -6.63 10.17
CA ILE A 67 -12.92 -7.64 9.64
C ILE A 67 -13.26 -8.67 10.75
N ARG A 68 -12.26 -9.15 11.48
CA ARG A 68 -12.48 -10.06 12.61
C ARG A 68 -13.39 -9.43 13.68
N ASP A 69 -13.18 -8.15 13.99
CA ASP A 69 -13.98 -7.46 15.01
C ASP A 69 -15.44 -7.26 14.58
N VAL A 70 -15.68 -6.98 13.29
CA VAL A 70 -17.03 -6.71 12.75
C VAL A 70 -17.75 -7.99 12.35
N ALA A 71 -17.12 -8.82 11.52
CA ALA A 71 -17.75 -10.01 10.95
C ALA A 71 -17.57 -11.29 11.79
N LYS A 72 -16.67 -11.27 12.80
CA LYS A 72 -16.28 -12.44 13.61
C LYS A 72 -15.69 -13.58 12.76
N ILE A 73 -15.05 -13.22 11.66
CA ILE A 73 -14.38 -14.13 10.74
C ILE A 73 -12.90 -13.77 10.70
N GLU A 74 -12.04 -14.76 10.80
CA GLU A 74 -10.62 -14.60 10.51
C GLU A 74 -10.42 -14.75 9.01
N ILE A 75 -9.94 -13.65 8.38
CA ILE A 75 -9.61 -13.62 6.96
C ILE A 75 -8.13 -13.97 6.77
N GLU A 76 -7.83 -14.74 5.73
CA GLU A 76 -6.46 -15.10 5.43
C GLU A 76 -5.70 -13.91 4.85
N THR A 77 -4.43 -13.77 5.23
CA THR A 77 -3.56 -12.69 4.77
C THR A 77 -2.30 -13.22 4.13
N GLY A 78 -1.74 -12.44 3.22
CA GLY A 78 -0.48 -12.74 2.56
C GLY A 78 0.31 -11.47 2.23
N THR A 79 1.49 -11.68 1.67
CA THR A 79 2.39 -10.62 1.21
C THR A 79 2.73 -10.85 -0.25
N ILE A 80 2.67 -9.79 -1.07
CA ILE A 80 3.09 -9.82 -2.47
C ILE A 80 4.22 -8.82 -2.68
N ASP A 81 5.42 -9.33 -2.92
CA ASP A 81 6.53 -8.51 -3.37
C ASP A 81 6.44 -8.27 -4.86
N VAL A 82 6.48 -7.02 -5.23
CA VAL A 82 6.38 -6.55 -6.61
C VAL A 82 7.74 -6.17 -7.21
N ALA A 83 8.82 -6.25 -6.43
CA ALA A 83 10.14 -5.74 -6.81
C ALA A 83 10.61 -6.32 -8.15
N MET A 84 10.43 -7.62 -8.36
CA MET A 84 10.87 -8.32 -9.58
C MET A 84 9.89 -8.19 -10.77
N HIS A 85 8.67 -7.71 -10.53
CA HIS A 85 7.63 -7.57 -11.55
C HIS A 85 7.44 -6.11 -12.03
N ARG A 86 8.22 -5.18 -11.45
CA ARG A 86 8.18 -3.77 -11.86
C ARG A 86 9.00 -3.56 -13.13
N ASP A 87 8.47 -2.75 -14.01
CA ASP A 87 9.10 -2.39 -15.29
C ASP A 87 10.22 -1.35 -15.15
N ASP A 88 10.41 -0.76 -13.96
CA ASP A 88 11.48 0.21 -13.65
C ASP A 88 12.72 -0.41 -12.96
N VAL A 89 12.77 -1.73 -12.80
CA VAL A 89 13.89 -2.44 -12.12
C VAL A 89 15.23 -2.20 -12.83
N GLY A 90 15.24 -2.13 -14.16
CA GLY A 90 16.47 -1.91 -14.96
C GLY A 90 17.00 -0.49 -14.98
N THR A 91 16.25 0.50 -14.46
CA THR A 91 16.62 1.93 -14.51
C THR A 91 17.10 2.48 -13.17
N ARG A 92 17.05 1.70 -12.11
CA ARG A 92 17.50 2.11 -10.77
C ARG A 92 18.98 1.79 -10.56
N ALA A 93 19.69 2.71 -9.90
CA ALA A 93 21.11 2.54 -9.56
C ALA A 93 21.37 1.44 -8.52
N GLU A 94 20.36 1.06 -7.73
CA GLU A 94 20.44 -0.01 -6.73
C GLU A 94 19.37 -1.05 -6.99
N LEU A 95 19.72 -2.33 -6.82
CA LEU A 95 18.78 -3.44 -6.89
C LEU A 95 17.77 -3.31 -5.73
N PRO A 96 16.47 -3.43 -5.99
CA PRO A 96 15.47 -3.36 -4.95
C PRO A 96 15.66 -4.51 -3.95
N MET A 97 15.42 -4.25 -2.67
CA MET A 97 15.36 -5.30 -1.66
C MET A 97 14.15 -6.19 -1.96
N VAL A 98 14.41 -7.46 -2.29
CA VAL A 98 13.36 -8.44 -2.62
C VAL A 98 12.90 -9.12 -1.34
N HIS A 99 11.60 -9.06 -1.09
CA HIS A 99 10.96 -9.81 -0.01
C HIS A 99 10.29 -11.07 -0.60
N ALA A 100 10.21 -12.13 0.16
CA ALA A 100 9.53 -13.32 -0.31
C ALA A 100 8.01 -13.07 -0.39
N SER A 101 7.41 -13.24 -1.58
CA SER A 101 5.96 -13.30 -1.69
C SER A 101 5.45 -14.56 -0.99
N LYS A 102 4.38 -14.42 -0.19
CA LYS A 102 3.77 -15.51 0.55
C LYS A 102 2.26 -15.35 0.53
N LEU A 103 1.59 -16.22 -0.20
CA LEU A 103 0.13 -16.27 -0.27
C LEU A 103 -0.40 -17.60 0.27
N PRO A 104 -1.55 -17.59 0.94
CA PRO A 104 -2.25 -18.83 1.29
C PRO A 104 -2.78 -19.50 0.02
N LEU A 105 -2.40 -20.77 -0.19
CA LEU A 105 -2.78 -21.55 -1.35
C LEU A 105 -3.81 -22.65 -0.98
N PRO A 106 -4.62 -23.11 -1.93
CA PRO A 106 -4.70 -22.69 -3.33
C PRO A 106 -5.47 -21.38 -3.53
N LEU A 107 -5.26 -20.69 -4.66
CA LEU A 107 -5.95 -19.43 -5.00
C LEU A 107 -7.20 -19.61 -5.87
N GLU A 108 -7.41 -20.79 -6.41
CA GLU A 108 -8.56 -21.12 -7.25
C GLU A 108 -9.87 -20.87 -6.48
N HIS A 109 -10.83 -20.26 -7.16
CA HIS A 109 -12.12 -19.85 -6.59
C HIS A 109 -12.08 -18.78 -5.50
N ARG A 110 -10.89 -18.23 -5.20
CA ARG A 110 -10.73 -17.19 -4.17
C ARG A 110 -10.75 -15.79 -4.77
N THR A 111 -11.14 -14.82 -3.95
CA THR A 111 -10.94 -13.40 -4.23
C THR A 111 -9.66 -12.93 -3.53
N VAL A 112 -8.70 -12.43 -4.28
CA VAL A 112 -7.49 -11.80 -3.73
C VAL A 112 -7.66 -10.29 -3.74
N ILE A 113 -7.56 -9.64 -2.59
CA ILE A 113 -7.59 -8.18 -2.48
C ILE A 113 -6.16 -7.70 -2.27
N ILE A 114 -5.59 -7.07 -3.30
CA ILE A 114 -4.29 -6.38 -3.19
C ILE A 114 -4.47 -5.16 -2.30
N VAL A 115 -3.57 -4.95 -1.35
CA VAL A 115 -3.62 -3.82 -0.42
C VAL A 115 -2.34 -3.01 -0.53
N ASP A 116 -2.48 -1.70 -0.81
CA ASP A 116 -1.37 -0.76 -0.95
C ASP A 116 -1.64 0.54 -0.15
N ASP A 117 -0.59 1.31 0.12
CA ASP A 117 -0.73 2.60 0.80
C ASP A 117 -1.13 3.72 -0.17
N VAL A 118 -0.49 3.81 -1.33
CA VAL A 118 -0.75 4.89 -2.32
C VAL A 118 -0.91 4.34 -3.72
N LEU A 119 -2.09 4.52 -4.28
CA LEU A 119 -2.34 4.26 -5.70
C LEU A 119 -2.01 5.52 -6.52
N PHE A 120 -1.07 5.37 -7.47
CA PHE A 120 -0.60 6.43 -8.36
C PHE A 120 -0.81 6.03 -9.82
N THR A 121 0.24 5.63 -10.52
CA THR A 121 0.20 5.30 -11.97
C THR A 121 -0.52 4.00 -12.28
N GLY A 122 -0.64 3.09 -11.30
CA GLY A 122 -1.15 1.74 -11.45
C GLY A 122 -0.06 0.69 -11.73
N ARG A 123 1.21 1.08 -11.94
CA ARG A 123 2.30 0.14 -12.25
C ARG A 123 2.56 -0.86 -11.14
N THR A 124 2.54 -0.42 -9.88
CA THR A 124 2.67 -1.30 -8.71
C THR A 124 1.53 -2.33 -8.65
N ALA A 125 0.29 -1.90 -8.86
CA ALA A 125 -0.87 -2.80 -8.89
C ALA A 125 -0.79 -3.81 -10.04
N ARG A 126 -0.33 -3.42 -11.24
CA ARG A 126 -0.07 -4.34 -12.36
C ARG A 126 0.97 -5.38 -11.97
N ALA A 127 2.10 -4.94 -11.42
CA ALA A 127 3.17 -5.85 -10.99
C ALA A 127 2.66 -6.84 -9.92
N ALA A 128 1.79 -6.41 -9.02
CA ALA A 128 1.16 -7.29 -8.03
C ALA A 128 0.23 -8.33 -8.68
N MET A 129 -0.56 -7.95 -9.69
CA MET A 129 -1.38 -8.90 -10.45
C MET A 129 -0.53 -9.93 -11.18
N ASP A 130 0.58 -9.51 -11.80
CA ASP A 130 1.52 -10.43 -12.46
C ASP A 130 2.14 -11.41 -11.44
N ALA A 131 2.55 -10.90 -10.27
CA ALA A 131 3.08 -11.73 -9.19
C ALA A 131 2.05 -12.75 -8.68
N ILE A 132 0.79 -12.34 -8.44
CA ILE A 132 -0.30 -13.25 -8.03
C ILE A 132 -0.50 -14.37 -9.05
N SER A 133 -0.43 -14.05 -10.35
CA SER A 133 -0.60 -15.02 -11.42
C SER A 133 0.44 -16.16 -11.41
N SER A 134 1.60 -15.91 -10.78
CA SER A 134 2.64 -16.95 -10.58
C SER A 134 2.28 -17.95 -9.47
N PHE A 135 1.33 -17.63 -8.59
CA PHE A 135 0.88 -18.50 -7.51
C PHE A 135 -0.39 -19.28 -7.84
N GLY A 136 -1.09 -18.91 -8.91
CA GLY A 136 -2.33 -19.54 -9.32
C GLY A 136 -3.29 -18.56 -10.00
N ARG A 137 -4.50 -19.03 -10.26
CA ARG A 137 -5.54 -18.24 -10.92
C ARG A 137 -6.70 -18.00 -9.96
N PRO A 138 -6.71 -16.88 -9.21
CA PRO A 138 -7.87 -16.53 -8.39
C PRO A 138 -9.11 -16.28 -9.25
N ALA A 139 -10.30 -16.45 -8.67
CA ALA A 139 -11.55 -16.14 -9.34
C ALA A 139 -11.70 -14.63 -9.60
N ARG A 140 -11.14 -13.81 -8.70
CA ARG A 140 -11.17 -12.36 -8.79
C ARG A 140 -9.95 -11.74 -8.13
N ILE A 141 -9.49 -10.61 -8.68
CA ILE A 141 -8.52 -9.73 -8.04
C ILE A 141 -9.20 -8.38 -7.84
N GLN A 142 -9.12 -7.84 -6.64
CA GLN A 142 -9.59 -6.51 -6.25
C GLN A 142 -8.41 -5.70 -5.71
N LEU A 143 -8.55 -4.38 -5.65
CA LEU A 143 -7.50 -3.47 -5.18
C LEU A 143 -8.05 -2.54 -4.10
N ALA A 144 -7.37 -2.50 -2.96
CA ALA A 144 -7.60 -1.54 -1.88
C ALA A 144 -6.40 -0.60 -1.74
N ALA A 145 -6.64 0.70 -1.66
CA ALA A 145 -5.60 1.71 -1.43
C ALA A 145 -6.02 2.66 -0.31
N LEU A 146 -5.09 2.98 0.61
CA LEU A 146 -5.38 3.98 1.63
C LEU A 146 -5.57 5.37 0.99
N VAL A 147 -4.72 5.72 0.02
CA VAL A 147 -4.81 6.99 -0.73
C VAL A 147 -4.78 6.72 -2.22
N ASP A 148 -5.72 7.31 -2.94
CA ASP A 148 -5.69 7.41 -4.41
C ASP A 148 -5.36 8.84 -4.79
N ARG A 149 -4.18 9.06 -5.43
CA ARG A 149 -3.72 10.40 -5.82
C ARG A 149 -3.97 10.77 -7.28
N GLY A 150 -4.60 9.87 -8.05
CA GLY A 150 -4.81 10.09 -9.49
C GLY A 150 -3.58 9.80 -10.34
N HIS A 151 -3.48 10.43 -11.51
CA HIS A 151 -2.37 10.34 -12.48
C HIS A 151 -2.09 8.91 -12.99
N ARG A 152 -3.16 8.21 -13.39
CA ARG A 152 -3.03 6.86 -13.96
C ARG A 152 -2.29 6.87 -15.29
N GLU A 153 -1.35 5.94 -15.44
CA GLU A 153 -0.72 5.57 -16.71
C GLU A 153 -1.27 4.25 -17.25
N LEU A 154 -1.93 3.48 -16.40
CA LEU A 154 -2.59 2.23 -16.74
C LEU A 154 -4.07 2.32 -16.37
N PRO A 155 -4.98 1.59 -17.09
CA PRO A 155 -6.43 1.62 -16.85
C PRO A 155 -6.79 0.80 -15.59
N ILE A 156 -6.16 1.11 -14.46
CA ILE A 156 -6.34 0.45 -13.16
C ILE A 156 -7.04 1.39 -12.20
N ARG A 157 -8.09 0.89 -11.54
CA ARG A 157 -8.84 1.60 -10.51
C ARG A 157 -8.94 0.73 -9.26
N ALA A 158 -8.83 1.34 -8.08
CA ALA A 158 -9.08 0.63 -6.85
C ALA A 158 -10.58 0.43 -6.63
N ASP A 159 -10.94 -0.75 -6.10
CA ASP A 159 -12.30 -1.08 -5.67
C ASP A 159 -12.62 -0.41 -4.34
N TYR A 160 -11.60 -0.26 -3.48
CA TYR A 160 -11.71 0.31 -2.15
C TYR A 160 -10.68 1.42 -1.96
N VAL A 161 -11.12 2.62 -1.62
CA VAL A 161 -10.24 3.80 -1.48
C VAL A 161 -10.47 4.48 -0.15
N GLY A 162 -9.42 4.60 0.66
CA GLY A 162 -9.48 5.33 1.93
C GLY A 162 -9.70 6.83 1.75
N LYS A 163 -8.94 7.46 0.88
CA LYS A 163 -9.09 8.87 0.53
C LYS A 163 -8.70 9.14 -0.92
N ASN A 164 -9.59 9.76 -1.67
CA ASN A 164 -9.25 10.37 -2.96
C ASN A 164 -8.57 11.72 -2.69
N LEU A 165 -7.35 11.88 -3.18
CA LEU A 165 -6.55 13.09 -3.01
C LEU A 165 -5.90 13.47 -4.35
N PRO A 166 -6.63 14.15 -5.24
CA PRO A 166 -6.04 14.68 -6.46
C PRO A 166 -4.86 15.59 -6.14
N THR A 167 -3.71 15.31 -6.73
CA THR A 167 -2.46 16.05 -6.52
C THR A 167 -1.96 16.64 -7.83
N ALA A 168 -1.01 17.56 -7.79
CA ALA A 168 -0.22 17.89 -8.96
C ALA A 168 0.80 16.78 -9.23
N THR A 169 1.27 16.63 -10.46
CA THR A 169 2.19 15.54 -10.84
C THR A 169 3.49 15.56 -10.05
N ARG A 170 4.00 16.76 -9.71
CA ARG A 170 5.24 16.94 -8.93
C ARG A 170 5.06 16.82 -7.41
N GLU A 171 3.82 16.87 -6.92
CA GLU A 171 3.56 16.69 -5.49
C GLU A 171 3.78 15.22 -5.10
N GLN A 172 4.24 14.97 -3.89
CA GLN A 172 4.49 13.63 -3.37
C GLN A 172 3.59 13.34 -2.17
N ILE A 173 2.99 12.15 -2.15
CA ILE A 173 2.28 11.62 -0.99
C ILE A 173 3.21 10.70 -0.21
N GLN A 174 3.31 10.93 1.09
CA GLN A 174 4.02 10.04 1.99
C GLN A 174 3.07 9.55 3.08
N VAL A 175 2.87 8.25 3.13
CA VAL A 175 2.18 7.57 4.24
C VAL A 175 3.22 7.18 5.28
N ARG A 176 2.93 7.40 6.56
CA ARG A 176 3.71 6.93 7.70
C ARG A 176 2.80 6.11 8.60
N LEU A 177 3.28 4.95 9.01
CA LEU A 177 2.57 4.03 9.89
C LEU A 177 3.49 3.65 11.05
N GLN A 178 3.01 3.81 12.27
CA GLN A 178 3.82 3.67 13.49
C GLN A 178 4.58 2.35 13.54
N ASN A 179 3.96 1.24 13.16
CA ASN A 179 4.58 -0.09 13.21
C ASN A 179 5.63 -0.32 12.10
N VAL A 180 5.69 0.54 11.09
CA VAL A 180 6.63 0.44 9.95
C VAL A 180 7.70 1.52 10.04
N ASP A 181 7.27 2.76 10.28
CA ASP A 181 8.12 3.95 10.16
C ASP A 181 8.61 4.46 11.52
N GLN A 182 8.11 3.87 12.63
CA GLN A 182 8.39 4.30 14.02
C GLN A 182 8.00 5.76 14.29
N GLU A 183 7.11 6.30 13.48
CA GLU A 183 6.54 7.63 13.60
C GLU A 183 5.00 7.50 13.71
N PRO A 184 4.30 8.50 14.31
CA PRO A 184 2.85 8.48 14.37
C PRO A 184 2.20 8.32 13.00
N ASP A 185 1.08 7.58 12.95
CA ASP A 185 0.32 7.40 11.72
C ASP A 185 -0.07 8.75 11.11
N ALA A 186 0.31 8.98 9.87
CA ALA A 186 -0.02 10.21 9.16
C ALA A 186 0.07 10.02 7.64
N VAL A 187 -0.66 10.85 6.90
CA VAL A 187 -0.46 11.07 5.46
C VAL A 187 -0.04 12.51 5.25
N TRP A 188 1.03 12.69 4.53
CA TRP A 188 1.62 14.00 4.23
C TRP A 188 1.63 14.25 2.73
N LEU A 189 1.40 15.50 2.34
CA LEU A 189 1.60 16.02 0.99
C LEU A 189 2.83 16.93 0.99
N PHE A 190 3.80 16.60 0.17
CA PHE A 190 4.98 17.43 -0.08
C PHE A 190 4.86 18.09 -1.44
N LYS A 191 5.08 19.40 -1.47
CA LYS A 191 5.15 20.22 -2.68
C LYS A 191 6.62 20.41 -3.05
N GLU A 192 6.97 20.12 -4.30
CA GLU A 192 8.25 20.51 -4.85
C GLU A 192 8.26 21.99 -5.25
#